data_ae21f3fa735238eced7b2b783621245d
#
_entry.id   ae21f3fa735238eced7b2b783621245d
#
_cell.length_a   1.000
_cell.length_b   1.000
_cell.length_c   1.000
_cell.angle_alpha   90.00
_cell.angle_beta   90.00
_cell.angle_gamma   90.00
#
_symmetry.space_group_name_H-M   'P 1'
#
loop_
_entity.id
_entity.type
_entity.pdbx_description
1 polymer ?
#
loop_
_entity_poly.entity_id
_entity_poly.type
_entity_poly.pdbx_seq_one_letter_code
_entity_poly.pdbx_strand_id
1 'polypeptide(L)'
;AVLKQAFPGMEVIAWVDQVHHVKASVDWEAVTASVIESNIVRTADPSAAEAMIAAIKEARDAGNSLGGVVKCVVRGCPPGLGDPVFDKLDATLAHAMMSIPATKAFAVGSGFEAADMTGLEHNDPFYMRDGHVHTVTNHSGGIQGGISNGEDILMRIGFKPTATLMVDQQTVNQAGEDARLKGRGRHDACVLPRAVPIVEAMAWLCLCDHYLRQRCQQAL
;
A
#
# COMPACT_ATOMS: atom_id res chain seq x y z
N ALA A 1 9.38 -4.44 -16.48
CA ALA A 1 10.50 -4.83 -17.33
C ALA A 1 11.65 -3.82 -17.24
N VAL A 2 11.41 -2.51 -17.52
CA VAL A 2 12.46 -1.45 -17.53
C VAL A 2 13.23 -1.38 -16.21
N LEU A 3 12.54 -1.24 -15.07
CA LEU A 3 13.20 -1.14 -13.77
C LEU A 3 13.90 -2.44 -13.36
N LYS A 4 13.31 -3.60 -13.60
CA LYS A 4 13.96 -4.89 -13.33
C LYS A 4 15.22 -5.12 -14.18
N GLN A 5 15.27 -4.52 -15.35
CA GLN A 5 16.46 -4.56 -16.22
C GLN A 5 17.54 -3.59 -15.73
N ALA A 6 17.15 -2.40 -15.29
CA ALA A 6 18.07 -1.39 -14.76
C ALA A 6 18.55 -1.73 -13.32
N PHE A 7 17.68 -2.33 -12.52
CA PHE A 7 17.92 -2.69 -11.12
C PHE A 7 17.46 -4.14 -10.87
N PRO A 8 18.28 -5.15 -11.18
CA PRO A 8 17.91 -6.57 -11.14
C PRO A 8 17.43 -7.07 -9.77
N GLY A 9 17.89 -6.43 -8.68
CA GLY A 9 17.50 -6.74 -7.29
C GLY A 9 16.25 -6.03 -6.80
N MET A 10 15.63 -5.18 -7.63
CA MET A 10 14.47 -4.40 -7.20
C MET A 10 13.20 -5.25 -7.18
N GLU A 11 12.49 -5.22 -6.07
CA GLU A 11 11.22 -5.91 -5.86
C GLU A 11 10.15 -4.94 -5.33
N VAL A 12 8.90 -5.18 -5.73
CA VAL A 12 7.72 -4.56 -5.13
C VAL A 12 6.81 -5.69 -4.68
N ILE A 13 6.52 -5.74 -3.40
CA ILE A 13 5.72 -6.79 -2.78
C ILE A 13 4.64 -6.13 -1.92
N ALA A 14 3.38 -6.52 -2.14
CA ALA A 14 2.26 -6.06 -1.33
C ALA A 14 1.49 -7.23 -0.72
N TRP A 15 0.87 -7.01 0.43
CA TRP A 15 0.06 -8.01 1.12
C TRP A 15 -1.08 -7.39 1.90
N VAL A 16 -2.09 -8.19 2.20
CA VAL A 16 -3.18 -7.80 3.10
C VAL A 16 -2.68 -7.86 4.54
N ASP A 17 -2.55 -6.70 5.17
CA ASP A 17 -2.10 -6.55 6.54
C ASP A 17 -3.25 -6.56 7.55
N GLN A 18 -4.42 -6.07 7.15
CA GLN A 18 -5.59 -6.02 8.01
C GLN A 18 -6.87 -6.21 7.20
N VAL A 19 -7.79 -7.02 7.71
CA VAL A 19 -9.19 -7.08 7.28
C VAL A 19 -10.06 -6.81 8.50
N HIS A 20 -10.85 -5.74 8.45
CA HIS A 20 -11.69 -5.31 9.57
C HIS A 20 -10.89 -5.20 10.88
N HIS A 21 -11.18 -6.02 11.88
CA HIS A 21 -10.44 -6.03 13.15
C HIS A 21 -9.28 -7.02 13.20
N VAL A 22 -9.17 -7.90 12.20
CA VAL A 22 -8.11 -8.92 12.15
C VAL A 22 -6.86 -8.29 11.54
N LYS A 23 -5.80 -8.21 12.33
CA LYS A 23 -4.49 -7.70 11.91
C LYS A 23 -3.50 -8.85 11.78
N ALA A 24 -2.70 -8.84 10.73
CA ALA A 24 -1.56 -9.74 10.58
C ALA A 24 -0.35 -9.25 11.40
N SER A 25 0.43 -10.19 11.90
CA SER A 25 1.73 -9.90 12.51
C SER A 25 2.83 -10.35 11.53
N VAL A 26 3.33 -9.42 10.74
CA VAL A 26 4.23 -9.71 9.62
C VAL A 26 5.54 -8.95 9.82
N ASP A 27 6.64 -9.71 9.82
CA ASP A 27 7.96 -9.14 9.62
C ASP A 27 8.13 -8.82 8.13
N TRP A 28 8.10 -7.53 7.81
CA TRP A 28 8.15 -7.05 6.43
C TRP A 28 9.50 -7.35 5.74
N GLU A 29 10.60 -7.55 6.51
CA GLU A 29 11.89 -7.93 5.94
C GLU A 29 11.88 -9.37 5.38
N ALA A 30 11.09 -10.25 6.00
CA ALA A 30 11.00 -11.66 5.64
C ALA A 30 9.88 -11.98 4.62
N VAL A 31 9.03 -11.01 4.25
CA VAL A 31 7.90 -11.25 3.34
C VAL A 31 8.38 -11.62 1.94
N THR A 32 7.80 -12.67 1.37
CA THR A 32 8.03 -13.12 0.00
C THR A 32 6.73 -13.30 -0.77
N ALA A 33 6.78 -13.16 -2.09
CA ALA A 33 5.63 -13.37 -2.94
C ALA A 33 5.03 -14.78 -2.79
N SER A 34 5.86 -15.80 -2.56
CA SER A 34 5.40 -17.19 -2.37
C SER A 34 4.54 -17.36 -1.12
N VAL A 35 4.87 -16.67 -0.02
CA VAL A 35 4.07 -16.71 1.22
C VAL A 35 2.74 -15.99 1.01
N ILE A 36 2.74 -14.85 0.35
CA ILE A 36 1.52 -14.07 0.07
C ILE A 36 0.54 -14.87 -0.81
N GLU A 37 1.03 -15.49 -1.88
CA GLU A 37 0.19 -16.26 -2.81
C GLU A 37 -0.20 -17.64 -2.25
N SER A 38 0.29 -18.03 -1.06
CA SER A 38 -0.08 -19.31 -0.42
C SER A 38 -1.52 -19.38 0.08
N ASN A 39 -2.21 -18.23 0.19
CA ASN A 39 -3.60 -18.14 0.63
C ASN A 39 -4.42 -17.13 -0.17
N ILE A 40 -5.73 -17.34 -0.20
CA ILE A 40 -6.67 -16.55 -1.03
C ILE A 40 -6.84 -15.10 -0.56
N VAL A 41 -6.47 -14.79 0.68
CA VAL A 41 -6.54 -13.42 1.24
C VAL A 41 -5.30 -12.63 0.88
N ARG A 42 -4.21 -13.29 0.47
CA ARG A 42 -2.93 -12.65 0.17
C ARG A 42 -2.32 -11.94 1.37
N THR A 43 -2.40 -12.55 2.54
CA THR A 43 -1.65 -12.12 3.73
C THR A 43 -0.38 -12.95 3.89
N ALA A 44 0.66 -12.35 4.47
CA ALA A 44 1.90 -13.05 4.78
C ALA A 44 1.89 -13.72 6.17
N ASP A 45 0.76 -13.67 6.89
CA ASP A 45 0.55 -14.32 8.19
C ASP A 45 -0.47 -15.46 8.03
N PRO A 46 -0.03 -16.73 8.03
CA PRO A 46 -0.94 -17.86 7.89
C PRO A 46 -1.96 -17.97 9.03
N SER A 47 -1.62 -17.54 10.24
CA SER A 47 -2.53 -17.58 11.39
C SER A 47 -3.65 -16.56 11.26
N ALA A 48 -3.35 -15.37 10.73
CA ALA A 48 -4.34 -14.34 10.44
C ALA A 48 -5.20 -14.68 9.22
N ALA A 49 -4.67 -15.45 8.26
CA ALA A 49 -5.36 -15.79 7.01
C ALA A 49 -6.72 -16.46 7.27
N GLU A 50 -6.77 -17.45 8.16
CA GLU A 50 -8.00 -18.18 8.48
C GLU A 50 -9.06 -17.25 9.11
N ALA A 51 -8.65 -16.41 10.04
CA ALA A 51 -9.54 -15.45 10.70
C ALA A 51 -10.05 -14.37 9.70
N MET A 52 -9.18 -13.89 8.80
CA MET A 52 -9.56 -12.95 7.74
C MET A 52 -10.58 -13.58 6.78
N ILE A 53 -10.35 -14.84 6.36
CA ILE A 53 -11.26 -15.59 5.49
C ILE A 53 -12.63 -15.78 6.16
N ALA A 54 -12.63 -16.12 7.47
CA ALA A 54 -13.87 -16.29 8.22
C ALA A 54 -14.65 -14.97 8.30
N ALA A 55 -14.01 -13.86 8.63
CA ALA A 55 -14.63 -12.55 8.69
C ALA A 55 -15.23 -12.12 7.34
N ILE A 56 -14.51 -12.36 6.23
CA ILE A 56 -14.99 -12.04 4.88
C ILE A 56 -16.22 -12.90 4.52
N LYS A 57 -16.22 -14.18 4.87
CA LYS A 57 -17.38 -15.08 4.64
C LYS A 57 -18.60 -14.63 5.43
N GLU A 58 -18.42 -14.32 6.71
CA GLU A 58 -19.48 -13.81 7.58
C GLU A 58 -20.10 -12.51 7.02
N ALA A 59 -19.26 -11.56 6.63
CA ALA A 59 -19.73 -10.31 6.02
C ALA A 59 -20.48 -10.57 4.71
N ARG A 60 -19.98 -11.47 3.85
CA ARG A 60 -20.65 -11.84 2.60
C ARG A 60 -22.02 -12.44 2.87
N ASP A 61 -22.11 -13.38 3.82
CA ASP A 61 -23.34 -14.09 4.12
C ASP A 61 -24.38 -13.17 4.78
N ALA A 62 -23.92 -12.12 5.46
CA ALA A 62 -24.74 -11.01 5.97
C ALA A 62 -25.09 -9.95 4.90
N GLY A 63 -24.68 -10.10 3.65
CA GLY A 63 -24.89 -9.12 2.59
C GLY A 63 -24.10 -7.80 2.79
N ASN A 64 -23.04 -7.83 3.58
CA ASN A 64 -22.20 -6.70 3.99
C ASN A 64 -20.81 -6.75 3.31
N SER A 65 -19.96 -5.78 3.62
CA SER A 65 -18.59 -5.69 3.10
C SER A 65 -17.61 -5.21 4.16
N LEU A 66 -16.33 -5.57 4.00
CA LEU A 66 -15.24 -5.21 4.90
C LEU A 66 -14.17 -4.43 4.15
N GLY A 67 -13.59 -3.44 4.84
CA GLY A 67 -12.37 -2.76 4.46
C GLY A 67 -11.17 -3.29 5.24
N GLY A 68 -10.02 -2.62 5.09
CA GLY A 68 -8.80 -2.95 5.81
C GLY A 68 -7.58 -2.23 5.23
N VAL A 69 -6.41 -2.82 5.40
CA VAL A 69 -5.12 -2.24 5.04
C VAL A 69 -4.33 -3.21 4.16
N VAL A 70 -3.77 -2.68 3.09
CA VAL A 70 -2.71 -3.33 2.30
C VAL A 70 -1.39 -2.64 2.65
N LYS A 71 -0.36 -3.41 3.00
CA LYS A 71 1.02 -2.94 3.07
C LYS A 71 1.76 -3.25 1.79
N CYS A 72 2.75 -2.43 1.48
CA CYS A 72 3.62 -2.63 0.33
C CYS A 72 5.05 -2.23 0.70
N VAL A 73 6.00 -3.06 0.32
CA VAL A 73 7.44 -2.79 0.40
C VAL A 73 8.05 -2.74 -0.99
N VAL A 74 8.90 -1.74 -1.22
CA VAL A 74 9.78 -1.69 -2.40
C VAL A 74 11.20 -1.93 -1.91
N ARG A 75 11.80 -3.03 -2.29
CA ARG A 75 13.19 -3.37 -1.95
C ARG A 75 14.13 -3.04 -3.10
N GLY A 76 15.36 -2.69 -2.77
CA GLY A 76 16.41 -2.39 -3.74
C GLY A 76 16.09 -1.17 -4.62
N CYS A 77 15.32 -0.22 -4.12
CA CYS A 77 15.09 1.06 -4.78
C CYS A 77 16.38 1.89 -4.74
N PRO A 78 16.89 2.38 -5.89
CA PRO A 78 18.09 3.21 -5.87
C PRO A 78 17.80 4.55 -5.17
N PRO A 79 18.81 5.18 -4.55
CA PRO A 79 18.69 6.55 -4.05
C PRO A 79 18.52 7.53 -5.21
N GLY A 80 17.82 8.65 -4.96
CA GLY A 80 17.72 9.77 -5.88
C GLY A 80 16.47 9.80 -6.75
N LEU A 81 15.49 8.90 -6.58
CA LEU A 81 14.20 8.97 -7.27
C LEU A 81 13.25 9.92 -6.56
N GLY A 82 12.65 10.83 -7.31
CA GLY A 82 11.77 11.89 -6.86
C GLY A 82 12.23 13.25 -7.36
N ASP A 83 11.32 14.20 -7.49
CA ASP A 83 11.58 15.56 -7.92
C ASP A 83 10.99 16.57 -6.90
N PRO A 84 11.70 17.68 -6.58
CA PRO A 84 11.09 18.77 -5.85
C PRO A 84 10.10 19.50 -6.79
N VAL A 85 9.12 20.15 -6.37
CA VAL A 85 8.47 20.47 -5.09
C VAL A 85 7.16 19.68 -5.04
N PHE A 86 6.50 19.48 -6.20
CA PHE A 86 5.20 18.82 -6.34
C PHE A 86 5.31 17.34 -6.70
N ASP A 87 6.42 16.93 -7.33
CA ASP A 87 6.65 15.54 -7.77
C ASP A 87 7.59 14.79 -6.81
N LYS A 88 7.52 15.09 -5.51
CA LYS A 88 8.15 14.27 -4.48
C LYS A 88 7.69 12.82 -4.60
N LEU A 89 8.60 11.87 -4.37
CA LEU A 89 8.29 10.45 -4.56
C LEU A 89 7.12 9.99 -3.67
N ASP A 90 7.07 10.42 -2.40
CA ASP A 90 5.97 10.14 -1.48
C ASP A 90 4.64 10.75 -1.96
N ALA A 91 4.67 11.96 -2.51
CA ALA A 91 3.48 12.63 -3.04
C ALA A 91 2.94 11.93 -4.29
N THR A 92 3.80 11.50 -5.22
CA THR A 92 3.38 10.81 -6.44
C THR A 92 2.91 9.37 -6.14
N LEU A 93 3.55 8.68 -5.19
CA LEU A 93 3.07 7.39 -4.69
C LEU A 93 1.70 7.54 -4.01
N ALA A 94 1.52 8.58 -3.18
CA ALA A 94 0.22 8.88 -2.58
C ALA A 94 -0.86 9.14 -3.65
N HIS A 95 -0.56 9.94 -4.66
CA HIS A 95 -1.47 10.20 -5.77
C HIS A 95 -1.87 8.90 -6.50
N ALA A 96 -0.89 8.06 -6.82
CA ALA A 96 -1.13 6.78 -7.48
C ALA A 96 -2.01 5.85 -6.64
N MET A 97 -1.69 5.68 -5.35
CA MET A 97 -2.44 4.81 -4.44
C MET A 97 -3.85 5.35 -4.18
N MET A 98 -4.01 6.67 -4.03
CA MET A 98 -5.32 7.30 -3.84
C MET A 98 -6.17 7.29 -5.11
N SER A 99 -5.59 7.04 -6.28
CA SER A 99 -6.31 6.83 -7.55
C SER A 99 -6.94 5.43 -7.66
N ILE A 100 -6.54 4.49 -6.81
CA ILE A 100 -7.15 3.15 -6.76
C ILE A 100 -8.56 3.26 -6.16
N PRO A 101 -9.61 2.67 -6.76
CA PRO A 101 -10.94 2.70 -6.18
C PRO A 101 -10.98 2.14 -4.75
N ALA A 102 -11.81 2.75 -3.91
CA ALA A 102 -12.02 2.42 -2.51
C ALA A 102 -10.87 2.81 -1.55
N THR A 103 -9.76 3.36 -2.01
CA THR A 103 -8.73 3.89 -1.11
C THR A 103 -9.22 5.13 -0.35
N LYS A 104 -8.79 5.25 0.91
CA LYS A 104 -9.14 6.36 1.81
C LYS A 104 -7.98 6.86 2.66
N ALA A 105 -6.87 6.13 2.70
CA ALA A 105 -5.68 6.51 3.44
C ALA A 105 -4.43 6.01 2.74
N PHE A 106 -3.35 6.77 2.90
CA PHE A 106 -2.00 6.44 2.47
C PHE A 106 -1.01 6.93 3.53
N ALA A 107 -0.01 6.12 3.84
CA ALA A 107 1.07 6.50 4.72
C ALA A 107 2.39 5.86 4.27
N VAL A 108 3.50 6.56 4.50
CA VAL A 108 4.87 6.12 4.26
C VAL A 108 5.61 6.02 5.59
N GLY A 109 6.43 5.00 5.76
CA GLY A 109 7.21 4.79 6.99
C GLY A 109 6.34 4.74 8.23
N SER A 110 6.69 5.52 9.25
CA SER A 110 5.94 5.64 10.50
C SER A 110 4.52 6.17 10.28
N GLY A 111 4.28 6.95 9.20
CA GLY A 111 2.96 7.50 8.93
C GLY A 111 2.43 8.36 10.08
N PHE A 112 1.21 8.05 10.57
CA PHE A 112 0.59 8.82 11.67
C PHE A 112 1.30 8.65 13.02
N GLU A 113 1.99 7.53 13.26
CA GLU A 113 2.75 7.30 14.49
C GLU A 113 3.90 8.32 14.64
N ALA A 114 4.38 8.90 13.54
CA ALA A 114 5.38 9.98 13.58
C ALA A 114 4.92 11.23 14.36
N ALA A 115 3.61 11.46 14.44
CA ALA A 115 3.06 12.60 15.19
C ALA A 115 3.27 12.50 16.72
N ASP A 116 3.45 11.28 17.22
CA ASP A 116 3.71 11.00 18.63
C ASP A 116 5.22 10.94 18.96
N MET A 117 6.09 11.06 17.93
CA MET A 117 7.54 10.98 18.08
C MET A 117 8.18 12.37 18.19
N THR A 118 9.25 12.45 18.95
CA THR A 118 10.16 13.61 18.91
C THR A 118 11.06 13.54 17.69
N GLY A 119 11.72 14.67 17.33
CA GLY A 119 12.66 14.69 16.22
C GLY A 119 13.83 13.72 16.38
N LEU A 120 14.29 13.48 17.61
CA LEU A 120 15.37 12.53 17.89
C LEU A 120 14.91 11.06 17.73
N GLU A 121 13.67 10.76 18.11
CA GLU A 121 13.09 9.42 17.97
C GLU A 121 12.80 9.07 16.51
N HIS A 122 12.31 10.03 15.73
CA HIS A 122 11.97 9.83 14.33
C HIS A 122 13.18 9.91 13.40
N ASN A 123 14.27 10.56 13.82
CA ASN A 123 15.44 10.74 12.95
C ASN A 123 16.03 9.38 12.58
N ASP A 124 16.32 9.20 11.28
CA ASP A 124 16.99 8.01 10.72
C ASP A 124 18.50 8.32 10.54
N PRO A 125 19.36 8.06 11.56
CA PRO A 125 20.79 8.38 11.47
C PRO A 125 21.47 7.56 10.38
N PHE A 126 22.28 8.23 9.56
CA PHE A 126 23.04 7.58 8.49
C PHE A 126 24.30 6.90 8.99
N TYR A 127 24.65 5.77 8.37
CA TYR A 127 25.93 5.09 8.57
C TYR A 127 26.41 4.42 7.28
N MET A 128 27.68 4.05 7.23
CA MET A 128 28.28 3.35 6.10
C MET A 128 28.37 1.84 6.37
N ARG A 129 27.90 1.03 5.43
CA ARG A 129 28.08 -0.41 5.43
C ARG A 129 28.37 -0.89 4.01
N ASP A 130 29.43 -1.67 3.83
CA ASP A 130 29.81 -2.29 2.53
C ASP A 130 29.92 -1.29 1.37
N GLY A 131 30.38 -0.06 1.66
CA GLY A 131 30.53 1.01 0.67
C GLY A 131 29.24 1.73 0.30
N HIS A 132 28.12 1.42 0.97
CA HIS A 132 26.82 2.05 0.76
C HIS A 132 26.35 2.80 2.01
N VAL A 133 25.59 3.88 1.79
CA VAL A 133 24.94 4.64 2.84
C VAL A 133 23.66 3.91 3.24
N HIS A 134 23.48 3.73 4.54
CA HIS A 134 22.29 3.14 5.16
C HIS A 134 21.76 4.00 6.29
N THR A 135 20.55 3.74 6.77
CA THR A 135 19.99 4.36 7.97
C THR A 135 19.83 3.32 9.08
N VAL A 136 20.02 3.76 10.34
CA VAL A 136 19.91 2.89 11.53
C VAL A 136 18.47 2.45 11.74
N THR A 137 17.52 3.34 11.48
CA THR A 137 16.07 3.11 11.50
C THR A 137 15.50 3.53 10.14
N ASN A 138 14.25 3.20 9.87
CA ASN A 138 13.59 3.57 8.61
C ASN A 138 12.19 4.18 8.91
N HIS A 139 12.15 5.14 9.83
CA HIS A 139 10.91 5.85 10.16
C HIS A 139 10.38 6.68 9.00
N SER A 140 11.29 7.23 8.18
CA SER A 140 10.95 7.95 6.95
C SER A 140 10.46 7.04 5.82
N GLY A 141 10.57 5.71 5.98
CA GLY A 141 10.08 4.74 5.00
C GLY A 141 10.77 4.80 3.65
N GLY A 142 12.10 4.99 3.63
CA GLY A 142 12.90 5.00 2.41
C GLY A 142 12.84 6.29 1.60
N ILE A 143 12.12 7.31 2.06
CA ILE A 143 11.94 8.59 1.35
C ILE A 143 12.21 9.74 2.32
N GLN A 144 13.23 10.54 2.03
CA GLN A 144 13.59 11.73 2.81
C GLN A 144 13.62 12.96 1.89
N GLY A 145 12.98 14.04 2.32
CA GLY A 145 12.83 15.24 1.49
C GLY A 145 12.07 15.02 0.17
N GLY A 146 11.33 13.92 0.05
CA GLY A 146 10.63 13.52 -1.16
C GLY A 146 11.48 12.73 -2.16
N ILE A 147 12.69 12.32 -1.77
CA ILE A 147 13.66 11.60 -2.60
C ILE A 147 13.98 10.26 -1.96
N SER A 148 14.06 9.17 -2.75
CA SER A 148 14.49 7.87 -2.24
C SER A 148 15.91 7.93 -1.71
N ASN A 149 16.16 7.31 -0.56
CA ASN A 149 17.47 7.34 0.12
C ASN A 149 18.26 6.03 0.00
N GLY A 150 17.71 5.01 -0.68
CA GLY A 150 18.32 3.69 -0.87
C GLY A 150 17.83 2.62 0.09
N GLU A 151 17.10 2.99 1.16
CA GLU A 151 16.42 2.04 2.04
C GLU A 151 15.11 1.56 1.43
N ASP A 152 14.54 0.51 1.99
CA ASP A 152 13.27 -0.03 1.55
C ASP A 152 12.12 0.98 1.71
N ILE A 153 11.31 1.14 0.66
CA ILE A 153 10.16 2.03 0.73
C ILE A 153 8.99 1.28 1.33
N LEU A 154 8.48 1.78 2.45
CA LEU A 154 7.40 1.17 3.23
C LEU A 154 6.12 2.00 3.08
N MET A 155 5.04 1.36 2.60
CA MET A 155 3.74 2.02 2.39
C MET A 155 2.60 1.26 3.06
N ARG A 156 1.61 2.00 3.54
CA ARG A 156 0.32 1.49 4.05
C ARG A 156 -0.81 2.16 3.32
N ILE A 157 -1.75 1.37 2.78
CA ILE A 157 -2.88 1.85 1.99
C ILE A 157 -4.17 1.35 2.64
N GLY A 158 -5.01 2.28 3.10
CA GLY A 158 -6.29 2.00 3.72
C GLY A 158 -7.42 1.96 2.70
N PHE A 159 -8.22 0.90 2.73
CA PHE A 159 -9.36 0.69 1.85
C PHE A 159 -10.65 0.68 2.66
N LYS A 160 -11.63 1.49 2.26
CA LYS A 160 -12.97 1.43 2.83
C LYS A 160 -13.71 0.16 2.38
N PRO A 161 -14.73 -0.29 3.12
CA PRO A 161 -15.68 -1.30 2.64
C PRO A 161 -16.32 -0.84 1.32
N THR A 162 -16.67 -1.80 0.45
CA THR A 162 -17.43 -1.50 -0.77
C THR A 162 -18.83 -0.99 -0.42
N ALA A 163 -19.32 -0.01 -1.16
CA ALA A 163 -20.61 0.62 -0.87
C ALA A 163 -21.81 -0.17 -1.40
N THR A 164 -21.59 -1.15 -2.28
CA THR A 164 -22.65 -1.98 -2.83
C THR A 164 -22.94 -3.14 -1.87
N LEU A 165 -24.05 -3.04 -1.15
CA LEU A 165 -24.49 -4.01 -0.16
C LEU A 165 -25.73 -4.74 -0.63
N MET A 166 -25.87 -6.01 -0.20
CA MET A 166 -27.03 -6.86 -0.55
C MET A 166 -28.21 -6.72 0.45
N VAL A 167 -28.16 -5.66 1.27
CA VAL A 167 -29.22 -5.29 2.21
C VAL A 167 -29.93 -4.02 1.73
N ASP A 168 -31.15 -3.80 2.25
CA ASP A 168 -31.89 -2.58 1.95
C ASP A 168 -31.18 -1.35 2.51
N GLN A 169 -30.94 -0.37 1.67
CA GLN A 169 -30.29 0.89 2.02
C GLN A 169 -31.21 2.06 1.73
N GLN A 170 -31.18 3.07 2.59
CA GLN A 170 -31.85 4.34 2.34
C GLN A 170 -31.09 5.12 1.28
N THR A 171 -31.83 5.73 0.38
CA THR A 171 -31.31 6.59 -0.69
C THR A 171 -32.39 7.60 -1.10
N VAL A 172 -32.10 8.41 -2.09
CA VAL A 172 -33.06 9.30 -2.72
C VAL A 172 -33.21 8.96 -4.21
N ASN A 173 -34.39 9.14 -4.77
CA ASN A 173 -34.64 8.98 -6.19
C ASN A 173 -34.26 10.27 -6.97
N GLN A 174 -34.41 10.26 -8.28
CA GLN A 174 -34.09 11.42 -9.12
C GLN A 174 -35.01 12.64 -8.89
N ALA A 175 -36.18 12.45 -8.28
CA ALA A 175 -37.08 13.51 -7.89
C ALA A 175 -36.73 14.15 -6.53
N GLY A 176 -35.68 13.64 -5.84
CA GLY A 176 -35.28 14.11 -4.50
C GLY A 176 -36.12 13.52 -3.37
N GLU A 177 -36.89 12.45 -3.60
CA GLU A 177 -37.72 11.79 -2.60
C GLU A 177 -36.99 10.60 -1.97
N ASP A 178 -37.25 10.34 -0.69
CA ASP A 178 -36.72 9.18 0.03
C ASP A 178 -37.10 7.87 -0.65
N ALA A 179 -36.10 7.01 -0.85
CA ALA A 179 -36.28 5.72 -1.50
C ALA A 179 -35.46 4.62 -0.79
N ARG A 180 -35.72 3.37 -1.11
CA ARG A 180 -34.93 2.23 -0.69
C ARG A 180 -34.33 1.53 -1.89
N LEU A 181 -33.04 1.16 -1.77
CA LEU A 181 -32.31 0.43 -2.79
C LEU A 181 -31.66 -0.80 -2.16
N LYS A 182 -31.84 -1.96 -2.79
CA LYS A 182 -31.10 -3.17 -2.49
C LYS A 182 -30.13 -3.47 -3.62
N GLY A 183 -28.86 -3.65 -3.32
CA GLY A 183 -27.86 -4.06 -4.29
C GLY A 183 -28.24 -5.40 -4.93
N ARG A 184 -27.97 -5.56 -6.22
CA ARG A 184 -28.16 -6.80 -6.98
C ARG A 184 -26.90 -7.15 -7.75
N GLY A 185 -26.66 -8.43 -7.97
CA GLY A 185 -25.52 -8.91 -8.74
C GLY A 185 -24.39 -9.45 -7.85
N ARG A 186 -23.26 -9.80 -8.47
CA ARG A 186 -22.09 -10.34 -7.77
C ARG A 186 -21.16 -9.20 -7.36
N HIS A 187 -20.99 -9.03 -6.06
CA HIS A 187 -20.07 -8.02 -5.49
C HIS A 187 -19.09 -8.67 -4.52
N ASP A 188 -17.90 -8.06 -4.39
CA ASP A 188 -16.91 -8.52 -3.44
C ASP A 188 -17.26 -8.04 -2.03
N ALA A 189 -17.32 -8.95 -1.08
CA ALA A 189 -17.42 -8.60 0.34
C ALA A 189 -16.14 -7.96 0.88
N CYS A 190 -15.00 -8.15 0.19
CA CYS A 190 -13.74 -7.52 0.51
C CYS A 190 -12.89 -7.39 -0.76
N VAL A 191 -12.41 -6.18 -1.05
CA VAL A 191 -11.60 -5.90 -2.25
C VAL A 191 -10.10 -6.09 -2.04
N LEU A 192 -9.64 -6.20 -0.79
CA LEU A 192 -8.22 -6.19 -0.43
C LEU A 192 -7.38 -7.24 -1.18
N PRO A 193 -7.79 -8.53 -1.30
CA PRO A 193 -7.00 -9.51 -2.04
C PRO A 193 -6.80 -9.17 -3.52
N ARG A 194 -7.75 -8.44 -4.11
CA ARG A 194 -7.63 -7.94 -5.49
C ARG A 194 -6.81 -6.66 -5.59
N ALA A 195 -6.78 -5.86 -4.52
CA ALA A 195 -6.01 -4.62 -4.46
C ALA A 195 -4.50 -4.88 -4.43
N VAL A 196 -4.04 -6.00 -3.86
CA VAL A 196 -2.62 -6.34 -3.74
C VAL A 196 -1.85 -6.17 -5.05
N PRO A 197 -2.17 -6.87 -6.16
CA PRO A 197 -1.43 -6.70 -7.41
C PRO A 197 -1.63 -5.33 -8.05
N ILE A 198 -2.72 -4.62 -7.74
CA ILE A 198 -2.95 -3.26 -8.24
C ILE A 198 -2.01 -2.28 -7.53
N VAL A 199 -1.86 -2.40 -6.21
CA VAL A 199 -0.91 -1.61 -5.42
C VAL A 199 0.52 -1.81 -5.93
N GLU A 200 0.94 -3.06 -6.17
CA GLU A 200 2.26 -3.36 -6.75
C GLU A 200 2.44 -2.70 -8.13
N ALA A 201 1.45 -2.83 -8.99
CA ALA A 201 1.50 -2.25 -10.33
C ALA A 201 1.59 -0.71 -10.30
N MET A 202 0.83 -0.05 -9.42
CA MET A 202 0.87 1.40 -9.25
C MET A 202 2.21 1.89 -8.70
N ALA A 203 2.81 1.16 -7.75
CA ALA A 203 4.16 1.46 -7.27
C ALA A 203 5.19 1.34 -8.41
N TRP A 204 5.15 0.25 -9.18
CA TRP A 204 6.02 0.08 -10.35
C TRP A 204 5.87 1.20 -11.38
N LEU A 205 4.66 1.67 -11.65
CA LEU A 205 4.41 2.76 -12.60
C LEU A 205 5.03 4.07 -12.12
N CYS A 206 4.83 4.45 -10.85
CA CYS A 206 5.43 5.65 -10.27
C CYS A 206 6.96 5.62 -10.30
N LEU A 207 7.53 4.51 -9.85
CA LEU A 207 8.99 4.37 -9.80
C LEU A 207 9.61 4.37 -11.20
N CYS A 208 8.92 3.78 -12.19
CA CYS A 208 9.37 3.81 -13.57
C CYS A 208 9.36 5.23 -14.16
N ASP A 209 8.33 6.02 -13.87
CA ASP A 209 8.24 7.40 -14.32
C ASP A 209 9.37 8.25 -13.73
N HIS A 210 9.60 8.18 -12.41
CA HIS A 210 10.71 8.88 -11.76
C HIS A 210 12.08 8.45 -12.28
N TYR A 211 12.28 7.15 -12.52
CA TYR A 211 13.52 6.66 -13.10
C TYR A 211 13.76 7.23 -14.50
N LEU A 212 12.74 7.24 -15.36
CA LEU A 212 12.87 7.78 -16.71
C LEU A 212 13.14 9.29 -16.71
N ARG A 213 12.50 10.04 -15.81
CA ARG A 213 12.76 11.47 -15.58
C ARG A 213 14.22 11.70 -15.15
N GLN A 214 14.70 10.95 -14.16
CA GLN A 214 16.08 11.03 -13.69
C GLN A 214 17.09 10.74 -14.82
N ARG A 215 16.81 9.74 -15.65
CA ARG A 215 17.65 9.44 -16.82
C ARG A 215 17.72 10.60 -17.82
N CYS A 216 16.62 11.29 -18.04
CA CYS A 216 16.60 12.48 -18.91
C CYS A 216 17.46 13.63 -18.33
N GLN A 217 17.46 13.82 -17.00
CA GLN A 217 18.27 14.85 -16.35
C GLN A 217 19.77 14.53 -16.35
N GLN A 218 20.14 13.25 -16.27
CA GLN A 218 21.54 12.81 -16.31
C GLN A 218 22.15 12.78 -17.72
N ALA A 219 21.34 12.85 -18.75
CA ALA A 219 21.79 12.81 -20.16
C ALA A 219 22.22 14.20 -20.69
N LEU A 220 22.12 15.25 -19.86
CA LEU A 220 22.60 16.61 -20.13
C LEU A 220 23.96 16.85 -19.46
#